data_6091a6f6276ba1545c8858e73d2c5c91
#
_entry.id   6091a6f6276ba1545c8858e73d2c5c91
#
_cell.length_a   1.000
_cell.length_b   1.000
_cell.length_c   1.000
_cell.angle_alpha   90.00
_cell.angle_beta   90.00
_cell.angle_gamma   90.00
#
_symmetry.space_group_name_H-M   'P 1'
#
loop_
_entity.id
_entity.type
_entity.pdbx_description
1 polymer ?
#
loop_
_entity_poly.entity_id
_entity_poly.type
_entity_poly.pdbx_seq_one_letter_code
_entity_poly.pdbx_strand_id
1 'polypeptide(L)'
;MTAGDADAVIVGGGHNGLVAAAYLGRAGLRVRLLERLPHVGGAAVSSQVFDGVDARLSRYAYLVSLLPARILDDLGATVRLAPRPYSSYTPDPATAGRTGLLIGPRSTFDAIGAHDDERAFAEFYRRCRLVTERLWPTMLEPLRTREQARAAVVDGDPQAAAAWRAMVERPIGAAIADAMRNDLVRGVVATDALIGTFARLDDASLLQNVCFLYHLIGGGVGDWHVPVGGMGAVSAALAAAASAHGAETVTGAEVYAIDPAGEVRYRDRDEEHVVRGRFVLAGVTPATLAGLLGEAARAPVPGAQVKVNMVLRRLPRLRDDSVTPEQAFGGTLHVNETWSQLDAAYSRATDRALPDPLPCEIYCHSLADPSILSPALRDSGAHTLTVFGLHTPHPVFGAGRDALTQAVLSSLNSVLAEPIQDVLLNDANGLPCIETTTTLDLEQRLGMTGGNIFHGALGWPFAEDHERLDTPAQKWGVATGHERILLCGSGSRRGGAVSGIGGHNAAMAVLASLR
;
A
#
# COMPACT_ATOMS: atom_id res chain seq x y z
N MET A 1 -2.96 -6.45 -39.47
CA MET A 1 -2.10 -6.60 -38.28
C MET A 1 -1.02 -7.59 -38.66
N THR A 2 0.25 -7.18 -38.50
CA THR A 2 1.42 -8.02 -38.79
C THR A 2 1.59 -9.08 -37.67
N ALA A 3 2.40 -10.13 -37.94
CA ALA A 3 2.61 -11.25 -37.01
C ALA A 3 3.19 -10.87 -35.62
N GLY A 4 3.51 -9.59 -35.38
CA GLY A 4 3.99 -9.04 -34.09
C GLY A 4 2.99 -8.17 -33.34
N ASP A 5 1.79 -7.95 -33.88
CA ASP A 5 0.82 -7.02 -33.27
C ASP A 5 -0.01 -7.72 -32.17
N ALA A 6 -0.31 -6.97 -31.09
CA ALA A 6 -1.17 -7.39 -29.98
C ALA A 6 -2.47 -6.58 -29.96
N ASP A 7 -3.53 -7.12 -29.33
CA ASP A 7 -4.74 -6.35 -29.07
C ASP A 7 -4.50 -5.38 -27.90
N ALA A 8 -3.68 -5.80 -26.93
CA ALA A 8 -3.24 -4.95 -25.83
C ALA A 8 -1.75 -5.19 -25.51
N VAL A 9 -1.00 -4.11 -25.33
CA VAL A 9 0.36 -4.11 -24.78
C VAL A 9 0.30 -3.53 -23.37
N ILE A 10 0.80 -4.26 -22.38
CA ILE A 10 0.83 -3.82 -20.99
C ILE A 10 2.28 -3.48 -20.61
N VAL A 11 2.51 -2.28 -20.11
CA VAL A 11 3.83 -1.78 -19.70
C VAL A 11 3.92 -1.80 -18.19
N GLY A 12 4.72 -2.72 -17.64
CA GLY A 12 4.88 -2.97 -16.21
C GLY A 12 4.12 -4.20 -15.71
N GLY A 13 4.89 -5.19 -15.24
CA GLY A 13 4.41 -6.49 -14.74
C GLY A 13 4.10 -6.51 -13.24
N GLY A 14 3.72 -5.38 -12.63
CA GLY A 14 3.19 -5.33 -11.27
C GLY A 14 1.83 -6.03 -11.15
N HIS A 15 1.35 -6.26 -9.91
CA HIS A 15 0.10 -6.98 -9.64
C HIS A 15 -1.11 -6.45 -10.46
N ASN A 16 -1.23 -5.15 -10.66
CA ASN A 16 -2.29 -4.55 -11.48
C ASN A 16 -2.13 -4.90 -12.98
N GLY A 17 -0.91 -4.84 -13.51
CA GLY A 17 -0.62 -5.23 -14.90
C GLY A 17 -0.94 -6.71 -15.14
N LEU A 18 -0.61 -7.58 -14.20
CA LEU A 18 -0.93 -9.01 -14.24
C LEU A 18 -2.45 -9.27 -14.24
N VAL A 19 -3.21 -8.53 -13.41
CA VAL A 19 -4.68 -8.60 -13.40
C VAL A 19 -5.25 -8.16 -14.74
N ALA A 20 -4.77 -7.02 -15.29
CA ALA A 20 -5.22 -6.56 -16.61
C ALA A 20 -4.94 -7.60 -17.70
N ALA A 21 -3.73 -8.19 -17.69
CA ALA A 21 -3.34 -9.24 -18.64
C ALA A 21 -4.26 -10.46 -18.56
N ALA A 22 -4.57 -10.91 -17.32
CA ALA A 22 -5.43 -12.06 -17.11
C ALA A 22 -6.86 -11.82 -17.60
N TYR A 23 -7.47 -10.67 -17.28
CA TYR A 23 -8.83 -10.36 -17.74
C TYR A 23 -8.95 -10.22 -19.27
N LEU A 24 -7.96 -9.56 -19.90
CA LEU A 24 -7.95 -9.38 -21.35
C LEU A 24 -7.68 -10.70 -22.07
N GLY A 25 -6.74 -11.52 -21.58
CA GLY A 25 -6.49 -12.87 -22.12
C GLY A 25 -7.70 -13.77 -21.99
N ARG A 26 -8.37 -13.77 -20.82
CA ARG A 26 -9.63 -14.50 -20.60
C ARG A 26 -10.74 -14.11 -21.59
N ALA A 27 -10.75 -12.85 -22.01
CA ALA A 27 -11.68 -12.37 -23.03
C ALA A 27 -11.26 -12.73 -24.47
N GLY A 28 -10.17 -13.49 -24.66
CA GLY A 28 -9.68 -13.94 -25.96
C GLY A 28 -8.82 -12.94 -26.71
N LEU A 29 -8.36 -11.87 -26.06
CA LEU A 29 -7.47 -10.88 -26.66
C LEU A 29 -6.01 -11.35 -26.60
N ARG A 30 -5.23 -11.03 -27.66
CA ARG A 30 -3.78 -11.23 -27.66
C ARG A 30 -3.12 -10.16 -26.81
N VAL A 31 -2.55 -10.55 -25.69
CA VAL A 31 -1.94 -9.66 -24.71
C VAL A 31 -0.46 -9.90 -24.63
N ARG A 32 0.34 -8.81 -24.71
CA ARG A 32 1.77 -8.83 -24.41
C ARG A 32 2.07 -7.91 -23.24
N LEU A 33 2.63 -8.46 -22.17
CA LEU A 33 3.07 -7.75 -20.99
C LEU A 33 4.60 -7.61 -21.02
N LEU A 34 5.09 -6.38 -20.88
CA LEU A 34 6.52 -6.04 -20.88
C LEU A 34 6.92 -5.60 -19.47
N GLU A 35 7.89 -6.28 -18.87
CA GLU A 35 8.43 -5.97 -17.54
C GLU A 35 9.94 -5.76 -17.63
N ARG A 36 10.41 -4.63 -17.10
CA ARG A 36 11.84 -4.25 -17.12
C ARG A 36 12.71 -5.18 -16.26
N LEU A 37 12.19 -5.59 -15.09
CA LEU A 37 12.92 -6.47 -14.18
C LEU A 37 12.94 -7.92 -14.70
N PRO A 38 13.87 -8.76 -14.24
CA PRO A 38 13.93 -10.18 -14.63
C PRO A 38 12.78 -11.00 -14.03
N HIS A 39 11.88 -10.39 -13.28
CA HIS A 39 10.71 -11.02 -12.64
C HIS A 39 9.54 -10.04 -12.60
N VAL A 40 8.33 -10.57 -12.61
CA VAL A 40 7.09 -9.81 -12.39
C VAL A 40 6.78 -9.63 -10.91
N GLY A 41 5.80 -8.78 -10.61
CA GLY A 41 5.26 -8.54 -9.26
C GLY A 41 5.40 -7.09 -8.79
N GLY A 42 6.31 -6.32 -9.37
CA GLY A 42 6.54 -4.92 -8.98
C GLY A 42 6.89 -4.81 -7.48
N ALA A 43 6.08 -4.07 -6.71
CA ALA A 43 6.27 -3.97 -5.26
C ALA A 43 5.70 -5.16 -4.46
N ALA A 44 4.90 -6.03 -5.08
CA ALA A 44 4.32 -7.19 -4.42
C ALA A 44 5.20 -8.43 -4.62
N VAL A 45 6.40 -8.41 -4.07
CA VAL A 45 7.41 -9.48 -4.18
C VAL A 45 7.91 -9.93 -2.82
N SER A 46 8.31 -11.20 -2.75
CA SER A 46 9.06 -11.76 -1.61
C SER A 46 10.49 -12.06 -2.05
N SER A 47 11.46 -11.67 -1.24
CA SER A 47 12.89 -11.84 -1.56
C SER A 47 13.67 -12.36 -0.37
N GLN A 48 14.66 -13.19 -0.64
CA GLN A 48 15.77 -13.45 0.29
C GLN A 48 16.76 -12.27 0.13
N VAL A 49 16.90 -11.50 1.18
CA VAL A 49 17.63 -10.21 1.15
C VAL A 49 19.02 -10.37 1.75
N PHE A 50 19.17 -11.29 2.71
CA PHE A 50 20.38 -11.49 3.49
C PHE A 50 21.10 -12.78 3.07
N ASP A 51 22.40 -12.67 2.88
CA ASP A 51 23.22 -13.78 2.39
C ASP A 51 23.21 -14.96 3.37
N GLY A 52 22.93 -16.17 2.87
CA GLY A 52 22.85 -17.37 3.67
C GLY A 52 21.64 -17.45 4.64
N VAL A 53 20.73 -16.49 4.62
CA VAL A 53 19.52 -16.48 5.47
C VAL A 53 18.28 -16.80 4.63
N ASP A 54 17.72 -17.99 4.80
CA ASP A 54 16.54 -18.45 4.05
C ASP A 54 15.24 -17.93 4.70
N ALA A 55 15.07 -16.61 4.63
CA ALA A 55 13.89 -15.87 5.01
C ALA A 55 13.36 -15.07 3.81
N ARG A 56 12.09 -15.25 3.45
CA ARG A 56 11.44 -14.59 2.31
C ARG A 56 10.66 -13.36 2.78
N LEU A 57 11.32 -12.24 2.82
CA LEU A 57 10.72 -10.97 3.25
C LEU A 57 9.79 -10.40 2.17
N SER A 58 8.63 -9.92 2.57
CA SER A 58 7.79 -9.03 1.76
C SER A 58 8.51 -7.69 1.61
N ARG A 59 9.32 -7.56 0.54
CA ARG A 59 10.39 -6.55 0.48
C ARG A 59 9.87 -5.11 0.46
N TYR A 60 8.75 -4.84 -0.22
CA TYR A 60 8.17 -3.51 -0.38
C TYR A 60 6.75 -3.44 0.18
N ALA A 61 5.77 -4.04 -0.49
CA ALA A 61 4.42 -4.21 0.05
C ALA A 61 4.39 -5.31 1.12
N TYR A 62 3.38 -5.33 2.01
CA TYR A 62 3.45 -6.17 3.21
C TYR A 62 2.12 -6.79 3.66
N LEU A 63 0.98 -6.13 3.48
CA LEU A 63 -0.35 -6.61 3.87
C LEU A 63 -1.34 -6.48 2.72
N VAL A 64 -2.42 -7.24 2.79
CA VAL A 64 -3.52 -7.23 1.82
C VAL A 64 -4.83 -6.92 2.53
N SER A 65 -5.54 -5.91 2.07
CA SER A 65 -6.90 -5.56 2.44
C SER A 65 -7.76 -5.27 1.20
N LEU A 66 -7.18 -4.59 0.23
CA LEU A 66 -7.88 -4.02 -0.93
C LEU A 66 -7.99 -4.96 -2.14
N LEU A 67 -7.57 -6.22 -2.05
CA LEU A 67 -7.70 -7.18 -3.15
C LEU A 67 -9.10 -7.82 -3.11
N PRO A 68 -10.01 -7.47 -4.04
CA PRO A 68 -11.35 -8.03 -4.04
C PRO A 68 -11.35 -9.53 -4.35
N ALA A 69 -12.07 -10.31 -3.56
CA ALA A 69 -12.24 -11.75 -3.78
C ALA A 69 -12.77 -12.04 -5.21
N ARG A 70 -13.67 -11.19 -5.72
CA ARG A 70 -14.20 -11.28 -7.08
C ARG A 70 -13.11 -11.31 -8.16
N ILE A 71 -12.00 -10.53 -8.00
CA ILE A 71 -10.89 -10.59 -8.97
C ILE A 71 -10.25 -11.99 -8.96
N LEU A 72 -10.03 -12.55 -7.77
CA LEU A 72 -9.45 -13.89 -7.63
C LEU A 72 -10.38 -14.96 -8.21
N ASP A 73 -11.66 -14.91 -7.89
CA ASP A 73 -12.69 -15.84 -8.37
C ASP A 73 -12.83 -15.76 -9.89
N ASP A 74 -12.94 -14.55 -10.45
CA ASP A 74 -13.06 -14.32 -11.89
C ASP A 74 -11.87 -14.89 -12.68
N LEU A 75 -10.67 -14.83 -12.10
CA LEU A 75 -9.42 -15.25 -12.74
C LEU A 75 -8.99 -16.68 -12.40
N GLY A 76 -9.71 -17.36 -11.50
CA GLY A 76 -9.32 -18.67 -11.00
C GLY A 76 -8.00 -18.64 -10.21
N ALA A 77 -7.64 -17.50 -9.63
CA ALA A 77 -6.45 -17.33 -8.84
C ALA A 77 -6.70 -17.65 -7.36
N THR A 78 -5.75 -18.29 -6.70
CA THR A 78 -5.87 -18.62 -5.28
C THR A 78 -4.78 -17.90 -4.48
N VAL A 79 -5.22 -17.04 -3.55
CA VAL A 79 -4.36 -16.38 -2.58
C VAL A 79 -4.88 -16.71 -1.18
N ARG A 80 -4.04 -17.31 -0.36
CA ARG A 80 -4.38 -17.58 1.05
C ARG A 80 -3.97 -16.38 1.89
N LEU A 81 -4.90 -15.93 2.75
CA LEU A 81 -4.67 -14.81 3.66
C LEU A 81 -4.83 -15.28 5.10
N ALA A 82 -3.85 -14.97 5.96
CA ALA A 82 -3.89 -15.24 7.39
C ALA A 82 -4.38 -14.00 8.14
N PRO A 83 -5.38 -14.13 9.03
CA PRO A 83 -5.82 -13.03 9.88
C PRO A 83 -4.76 -12.70 10.92
N ARG A 84 -4.77 -11.46 11.41
CA ARG A 84 -3.96 -11.03 12.53
C ARG A 84 -4.78 -11.15 13.83
N PRO A 85 -4.22 -11.73 14.91
CA PRO A 85 -4.96 -11.96 16.15
C PRO A 85 -5.28 -10.66 16.92
N TYR A 86 -4.50 -9.61 16.69
CA TYR A 86 -4.67 -8.27 17.28
C TYR A 86 -4.73 -7.22 16.18
N SER A 87 -5.43 -6.12 16.45
CA SER A 87 -5.42 -4.96 15.56
C SER A 87 -4.11 -4.20 15.73
N SER A 88 -3.82 -3.74 16.96
CA SER A 88 -2.62 -2.98 17.24
C SER A 88 -2.21 -3.04 18.72
N TYR A 89 -0.92 -2.69 18.96
CA TYR A 89 -0.42 -2.30 20.28
C TYR A 89 0.33 -0.98 20.16
N THR A 90 0.05 -0.04 21.05
CA THR A 90 0.68 1.28 21.05
C THR A 90 1.19 1.58 22.46
N PRO A 91 2.53 1.51 22.70
CA PRO A 91 3.13 1.89 23.97
C PRO A 91 2.88 3.35 24.30
N ASP A 92 2.56 3.65 25.57
CA ASP A 92 2.32 5.00 26.03
C ASP A 92 3.63 5.73 26.31
N PRO A 93 3.97 6.80 25.56
CA PRO A 93 5.18 7.57 25.78
C PRO A 93 5.21 8.28 27.14
N ALA A 94 4.05 8.59 27.74
CA ALA A 94 3.98 9.20 29.07
C ALA A 94 4.55 8.29 30.16
N THR A 95 4.53 6.98 29.96
CA THR A 95 5.12 5.99 30.87
C THR A 95 6.46 5.45 30.38
N ALA A 96 7.04 6.07 29.33
CA ALA A 96 8.22 5.56 28.63
C ALA A 96 8.03 4.12 28.12
N GLY A 97 6.81 3.78 27.67
CA GLY A 97 6.46 2.48 27.11
C GLY A 97 6.28 1.37 28.14
N ARG A 98 6.10 1.69 29.43
CA ARG A 98 5.82 0.67 30.48
C ARG A 98 4.34 0.29 30.59
N THR A 99 3.48 1.02 29.91
CA THR A 99 2.06 0.68 29.66
C THR A 99 1.74 0.98 28.21
N GLY A 100 0.61 0.50 27.71
CA GLY A 100 0.19 0.77 26.34
C GLY A 100 -1.26 0.37 26.09
N LEU A 101 -1.74 0.75 24.90
CA LEU A 101 -3.05 0.39 24.40
C LEU A 101 -2.93 -0.83 23.46
N LEU A 102 -3.40 -1.97 23.92
CA LEU A 102 -3.62 -3.14 23.08
C LEU A 102 -5.06 -3.13 22.55
N ILE A 103 -5.22 -3.20 21.23
CA ILE A 103 -6.52 -3.36 20.57
C ILE A 103 -6.65 -4.78 20.04
N GLY A 104 -7.61 -5.53 20.58
CA GLY A 104 -7.78 -6.94 20.21
C GLY A 104 -8.97 -7.57 20.91
N PRO A 105 -8.98 -8.88 21.13
CA PRO A 105 -10.07 -9.59 21.82
C PRO A 105 -10.40 -9.04 23.22
N ARG A 106 -9.41 -8.46 23.89
CA ARG A 106 -9.54 -7.67 25.11
C ARG A 106 -8.64 -6.45 24.96
N SER A 107 -9.27 -5.30 24.76
CA SER A 107 -8.57 -4.02 24.65
C SER A 107 -8.24 -3.44 26.01
N THR A 108 -7.15 -2.65 26.11
CA THR A 108 -6.59 -2.18 27.39
C THR A 108 -6.69 -0.67 27.56
N PHE A 109 -7.84 -0.06 27.21
CA PHE A 109 -8.05 1.39 27.33
C PHE A 109 -7.83 1.91 28.76
N ASP A 110 -8.19 1.10 29.77
CA ASP A 110 -7.98 1.46 31.19
C ASP A 110 -6.50 1.59 31.57
N ALA A 111 -5.61 0.81 30.92
CA ALA A 111 -4.17 0.85 31.18
C ALA A 111 -3.51 2.20 30.86
N ILE A 112 -4.14 2.98 29.98
CA ILE A 112 -3.69 4.32 29.58
C ILE A 112 -4.65 5.44 30.08
N GLY A 113 -5.57 5.11 30.99
CA GLY A 113 -6.56 6.07 31.53
C GLY A 113 -7.58 6.56 30.50
N ALA A 114 -7.85 5.79 29.44
CA ALA A 114 -8.74 6.17 28.33
C ALA A 114 -10.06 5.38 28.31
N HIS A 115 -10.59 5.01 29.48
CA HIS A 115 -11.84 4.24 29.62
C HIS A 115 -13.00 4.81 28.79
N ASP A 116 -13.20 6.14 28.87
CA ASP A 116 -14.29 6.81 28.15
C ASP A 116 -14.13 6.74 26.62
N ASP A 117 -12.91 6.60 26.12
CA ASP A 117 -12.61 6.54 24.70
C ASP A 117 -12.86 5.15 24.07
N GLU A 118 -12.95 4.08 24.86
CA GLU A 118 -13.20 2.72 24.33
C GLU A 118 -14.51 2.65 23.54
N ARG A 119 -15.58 3.15 24.14
CA ARG A 119 -16.89 3.20 23.47
C ARG A 119 -16.87 4.16 22.28
N ALA A 120 -16.22 5.31 22.43
CA ALA A 120 -16.11 6.32 21.38
C ALA A 120 -15.34 5.80 20.17
N PHE A 121 -14.24 5.05 20.40
CA PHE A 121 -13.44 4.38 19.38
C PHE A 121 -14.28 3.36 18.58
N ALA A 122 -14.99 2.47 19.28
CA ALA A 122 -15.84 1.48 18.63
C ALA A 122 -16.96 2.14 17.80
N GLU A 123 -17.59 3.19 18.33
CA GLU A 123 -18.64 3.95 17.65
C GLU A 123 -18.11 4.71 16.43
N PHE A 124 -16.88 5.26 16.52
CA PHE A 124 -16.23 5.95 15.39
C PHE A 124 -16.05 5.00 14.19
N TYR A 125 -15.46 3.82 14.41
CA TYR A 125 -15.28 2.83 13.35
C TYR A 125 -16.60 2.26 12.84
N ARG A 126 -17.60 2.09 13.72
CA ARG A 126 -18.96 1.70 13.29
C ARG A 126 -19.56 2.71 12.31
N ARG A 127 -19.37 4.02 12.56
CA ARG A 127 -19.82 5.08 11.64
C ARG A 127 -19.03 5.07 10.33
N CYS A 128 -17.72 4.88 10.38
CA CYS A 128 -16.92 4.76 9.16
C CYS A 128 -17.42 3.63 8.26
N ARG A 129 -17.83 2.49 8.85
CA ARG A 129 -18.38 1.36 8.09
C ARG A 129 -19.65 1.69 7.31
N LEU A 130 -20.49 2.61 7.76
CA LEU A 130 -21.64 3.06 6.99
C LEU A 130 -21.27 3.64 5.62
N VAL A 131 -20.06 4.16 5.50
CA VAL A 131 -19.52 4.68 4.23
C VAL A 131 -18.79 3.57 3.47
N THR A 132 -17.89 2.85 4.13
CA THR A 132 -17.00 1.89 3.46
C THR A 132 -17.73 0.67 2.92
N GLU A 133 -18.69 0.10 3.66
CA GLU A 133 -19.50 -1.04 3.23
C GLU A 133 -20.34 -0.73 1.99
N ARG A 134 -20.81 0.53 1.86
CA ARG A 134 -21.63 0.96 0.72
C ARG A 134 -20.80 1.40 -0.48
N LEU A 135 -19.56 1.84 -0.28
CA LEU A 135 -18.63 2.19 -1.36
C LEU A 135 -17.86 0.98 -1.91
N TRP A 136 -17.53 -0.01 -1.07
CA TRP A 136 -16.70 -1.14 -1.49
C TRP A 136 -17.20 -1.87 -2.74
N PRO A 137 -18.50 -2.22 -2.89
CA PRO A 137 -18.99 -2.87 -4.08
C PRO A 137 -18.76 -2.08 -5.36
N THR A 138 -18.70 -0.74 -5.27
CA THR A 138 -18.52 0.14 -6.43
C THR A 138 -17.11 0.18 -6.98
N MET A 139 -16.13 -0.41 -6.27
CA MET A 139 -14.72 -0.38 -6.67
C MET A 139 -14.48 -1.11 -8.00
N LEU A 140 -15.30 -2.09 -8.34
CA LEU A 140 -15.25 -2.86 -9.59
C LEU A 140 -16.41 -2.53 -10.54
N GLU A 141 -17.03 -1.35 -10.39
CA GLU A 141 -18.09 -0.82 -11.25
C GLU A 141 -17.63 0.44 -11.98
N PRO A 142 -18.34 0.89 -13.04
CA PRO A 142 -18.12 2.23 -13.57
C PRO A 142 -18.23 3.30 -12.48
N LEU A 143 -17.46 4.38 -12.62
CA LEU A 143 -17.46 5.48 -11.65
C LEU A 143 -18.86 6.10 -11.53
N ARG A 144 -19.25 6.37 -10.30
CA ARG A 144 -20.35 7.28 -9.96
C ARG A 144 -19.78 8.67 -9.78
N THR A 145 -20.58 9.72 -9.99
CA THR A 145 -20.20 11.07 -9.57
C THR A 145 -20.23 11.16 -8.03
N ARG A 146 -19.63 12.21 -7.47
CA ARG A 146 -19.64 12.47 -6.01
C ARG A 146 -21.08 12.51 -5.48
N GLU A 147 -21.99 13.20 -6.19
CA GLU A 147 -23.40 13.28 -5.82
C GLU A 147 -24.06 11.90 -5.84
N GLN A 148 -23.85 11.10 -6.89
CA GLN A 148 -24.39 9.75 -7.00
C GLN A 148 -23.82 8.80 -5.92
N ALA A 149 -22.52 8.90 -5.63
CA ALA A 149 -21.88 8.10 -4.57
C ALA A 149 -22.43 8.50 -3.20
N ARG A 150 -22.57 9.82 -2.94
CA ARG A 150 -23.19 10.32 -1.72
C ARG A 150 -24.62 9.85 -1.56
N ALA A 151 -25.44 9.96 -2.61
CA ALA A 151 -26.83 9.53 -2.58
C ALA A 151 -26.94 8.03 -2.24
N ALA A 152 -26.10 7.18 -2.86
CA ALA A 152 -26.08 5.74 -2.59
C ALA A 152 -25.58 5.39 -1.18
N VAL A 153 -24.62 6.15 -0.64
CA VAL A 153 -24.12 5.94 0.73
C VAL A 153 -25.13 6.43 1.76
N VAL A 154 -25.72 7.61 1.55
CA VAL A 154 -26.63 8.22 2.53
C VAL A 154 -27.98 7.51 2.55
N ASP A 155 -28.61 7.30 1.41
CA ASP A 155 -29.88 6.57 1.24
C ASP A 155 -30.95 6.88 2.33
N GLY A 156 -31.10 8.17 2.66
CA GLY A 156 -32.01 8.65 3.70
C GLY A 156 -31.56 8.41 5.14
N ASP A 157 -30.42 7.79 5.39
CA ASP A 157 -29.88 7.51 6.71
C ASP A 157 -29.10 8.74 7.27
N PRO A 158 -29.58 9.42 8.33
CA PRO A 158 -28.90 10.57 8.93
C PRO A 158 -27.51 10.23 9.51
N GLN A 159 -27.30 8.99 9.97
CA GLN A 159 -25.99 8.56 10.52
C GLN A 159 -24.99 8.40 9.38
N ALA A 160 -25.40 7.79 8.25
CA ALA A 160 -24.57 7.69 7.08
C ALA A 160 -24.27 9.08 6.48
N ALA A 161 -25.22 10.01 6.49
CA ALA A 161 -25.00 11.40 6.08
C ALA A 161 -23.96 12.12 6.96
N ALA A 162 -24.00 11.90 8.26
CA ALA A 162 -23.00 12.44 9.18
C ALA A 162 -21.61 11.80 8.99
N ALA A 163 -21.57 10.48 8.78
CA ALA A 163 -20.33 9.74 8.48
C ALA A 163 -19.70 10.20 7.15
N TRP A 164 -20.51 10.37 6.11
CA TRP A 164 -20.05 10.91 4.82
C TRP A 164 -19.41 12.30 5.00
N ARG A 165 -20.07 13.23 5.70
CA ARG A 165 -19.49 14.55 5.97
C ARG A 165 -18.16 14.46 6.69
N ALA A 166 -18.07 13.59 7.71
CA ALA A 166 -16.84 13.41 8.49
C ALA A 166 -15.68 12.85 7.65
N MET A 167 -15.94 11.88 6.78
CA MET A 167 -14.91 11.17 6.03
C MET A 167 -14.57 11.82 4.69
N VAL A 168 -15.52 12.54 4.06
CA VAL A 168 -15.40 12.96 2.66
C VAL A 168 -15.43 14.49 2.47
N GLU A 169 -16.06 15.23 3.39
CA GLU A 169 -16.32 16.66 3.19
C GLU A 169 -15.57 17.58 4.19
N ARG A 170 -14.99 17.00 5.26
CA ARG A 170 -14.23 17.73 6.28
C ARG A 170 -12.93 16.99 6.60
N PRO A 171 -11.87 17.69 7.01
CA PRO A 171 -10.64 17.02 7.45
C PRO A 171 -10.94 15.97 8.51
N ILE A 172 -10.41 14.76 8.31
CA ILE A 172 -10.67 13.61 9.19
C ILE A 172 -10.20 13.88 10.63
N GLY A 173 -9.16 14.70 10.78
CA GLY A 173 -8.68 15.11 12.08
C GLY A 173 -9.75 15.77 12.95
N ALA A 174 -10.65 16.56 12.37
CA ALA A 174 -11.75 17.14 13.12
C ALA A 174 -12.70 16.06 13.67
N ALA A 175 -13.03 15.05 12.86
CA ALA A 175 -13.92 13.96 13.28
C ALA A 175 -13.28 13.08 14.39
N ILE A 176 -11.96 12.83 14.29
CA ILE A 176 -11.19 12.10 15.31
C ILE A 176 -11.16 12.89 16.62
N ALA A 177 -10.84 14.20 16.56
CA ALA A 177 -10.77 15.07 17.74
C ALA A 177 -12.12 15.26 18.43
N ASP A 178 -13.22 15.30 17.66
CA ASP A 178 -14.58 15.40 18.20
C ASP A 178 -15.02 14.09 18.89
N ALA A 179 -14.53 12.93 18.43
CA ALA A 179 -14.95 11.63 18.93
C ALA A 179 -14.17 11.19 20.19
N MET A 180 -12.86 11.40 20.24
CA MET A 180 -11.95 10.86 21.26
C MET A 180 -11.19 11.97 21.96
N ARG A 181 -10.75 11.72 23.22
CA ARG A 181 -10.07 12.71 24.06
C ARG A 181 -8.62 12.40 24.31
N ASN A 182 -8.28 11.12 24.48
CA ASN A 182 -6.94 10.69 24.79
C ASN A 182 -6.03 10.83 23.56
N ASP A 183 -4.86 11.41 23.73
CA ASP A 183 -3.90 11.72 22.67
C ASP A 183 -3.39 10.46 21.96
N LEU A 184 -3.15 9.38 22.71
CA LEU A 184 -2.70 8.10 22.17
C LEU A 184 -3.81 7.43 21.36
N VAL A 185 -5.06 7.42 21.86
CA VAL A 185 -6.22 6.85 21.14
C VAL A 185 -6.46 7.59 19.83
N ARG A 186 -6.38 8.93 19.84
CA ARG A 186 -6.44 9.75 18.61
C ARG A 186 -5.35 9.37 17.62
N GLY A 187 -4.13 9.17 18.12
CA GLY A 187 -2.98 8.79 17.29
C GLY A 187 -3.17 7.45 16.60
N VAL A 188 -3.67 6.44 17.31
CA VAL A 188 -3.97 5.11 16.74
C VAL A 188 -4.95 5.19 15.56
N VAL A 189 -5.94 6.08 15.62
CA VAL A 189 -6.87 6.29 14.51
C VAL A 189 -6.24 7.15 13.40
N ALA A 190 -5.45 8.15 13.79
CA ALA A 190 -4.89 9.14 12.87
C ALA A 190 -3.83 8.55 11.93
N THR A 191 -3.06 7.56 12.40
CA THR A 191 -2.00 6.93 11.59
C THR A 191 -2.53 6.30 10.31
N ASP A 192 -3.76 5.74 10.33
CA ASP A 192 -4.44 5.20 9.14
C ASP A 192 -4.62 6.23 8.01
N ALA A 193 -4.60 7.52 8.34
CA ALA A 193 -4.71 8.61 7.37
C ALA A 193 -3.34 9.07 6.82
N LEU A 194 -2.23 8.61 7.40
CA LEU A 194 -0.91 9.16 7.14
C LEU A 194 0.07 8.15 6.52
N ILE A 195 -0.22 6.86 6.58
CA ILE A 195 0.64 5.84 5.99
C ILE A 195 0.75 6.02 4.46
N GLY A 196 1.91 6.41 3.99
CA GLY A 196 2.15 6.69 2.57
C GLY A 196 1.68 8.07 2.08
N THR A 197 1.10 8.90 2.96
CA THR A 197 0.60 10.25 2.61
C THR A 197 1.28 11.31 3.47
N PHE A 198 1.90 12.29 2.83
CA PHE A 198 2.52 13.43 3.51
C PHE A 198 1.52 14.58 3.61
N ALA A 199 0.75 14.61 4.68
CA ALA A 199 -0.27 15.63 4.94
C ALA A 199 -0.46 15.84 6.44
N ARG A 200 -1.05 16.97 6.82
CA ARG A 200 -1.60 17.19 8.17
C ARG A 200 -2.98 16.57 8.28
N LEU A 201 -3.38 16.24 9.50
CA LEU A 201 -4.73 15.69 9.75
C LEU A 201 -5.86 16.70 9.54
N ASP A 202 -5.56 17.98 9.57
CA ASP A 202 -6.48 19.11 9.32
C ASP A 202 -6.31 19.72 7.92
N ASP A 203 -5.57 19.09 7.01
CA ASP A 203 -5.31 19.59 5.67
C ASP A 203 -6.62 19.72 4.85
N ALA A 204 -6.83 20.92 4.30
CA ALA A 204 -8.02 21.23 3.50
C ALA A 204 -8.07 20.49 2.15
N SER A 205 -6.95 19.97 1.65
CA SER A 205 -6.91 19.15 0.44
C SER A 205 -7.61 17.80 0.60
N LEU A 206 -7.82 17.34 1.83
CA LEU A 206 -8.41 16.03 2.18
C LEU A 206 -7.60 14.82 1.67
N LEU A 207 -6.32 14.97 1.34
CA LEU A 207 -5.46 13.84 0.94
C LEU A 207 -5.39 12.78 2.04
N GLN A 208 -5.28 13.21 3.30
CA GLN A 208 -5.31 12.33 4.47
C GLN A 208 -6.66 11.60 4.63
N ASN A 209 -7.76 12.21 4.22
CA ASN A 209 -9.08 11.57 4.23
C ASN A 209 -9.16 10.45 3.19
N VAL A 210 -8.61 10.67 2.00
CA VAL A 210 -8.56 9.64 0.96
C VAL A 210 -7.71 8.47 1.42
N CYS A 211 -6.53 8.72 2.02
CA CYS A 211 -5.69 7.68 2.60
C CYS A 211 -6.46 6.89 3.68
N PHE A 212 -7.11 7.58 4.62
CA PHE A 212 -7.94 6.98 5.65
C PHE A 212 -9.07 6.11 5.08
N LEU A 213 -9.77 6.59 4.05
CA LEU A 213 -10.80 5.81 3.38
C LEU A 213 -10.24 4.52 2.79
N TYR A 214 -9.11 4.58 2.08
CA TYR A 214 -8.49 3.39 1.49
C TYR A 214 -7.93 2.44 2.54
N HIS A 215 -7.60 2.93 3.72
CA HIS A 215 -7.20 2.08 4.83
C HIS A 215 -8.37 1.25 5.38
N LEU A 216 -9.59 1.79 5.33
CA LEU A 216 -10.80 1.17 5.90
C LEU A 216 -11.72 0.51 4.87
N ILE A 217 -11.58 0.79 3.56
CA ILE A 217 -12.58 0.34 2.58
C ILE A 217 -12.41 -1.13 2.16
N GLY A 218 -11.25 -1.73 2.38
CA GLY A 218 -10.99 -3.11 1.97
C GLY A 218 -12.01 -4.09 2.55
N GLY A 219 -12.68 -4.85 1.69
CA GLY A 219 -13.77 -5.72 2.10
C GLY A 219 -15.00 -5.01 2.70
N GLY A 220 -15.00 -3.67 2.71
CA GLY A 220 -16.02 -2.84 3.39
C GLY A 220 -15.74 -2.63 4.88
N VAL A 221 -14.83 -3.40 5.47
CA VAL A 221 -14.56 -3.42 6.93
C VAL A 221 -13.13 -3.06 7.31
N GLY A 222 -12.21 -3.02 6.32
CA GLY A 222 -10.83 -2.61 6.53
C GLY A 222 -9.95 -3.64 7.22
N ASP A 223 -10.26 -4.93 7.07
CA ASP A 223 -9.42 -5.99 7.64
C ASP A 223 -8.13 -6.16 6.82
N TRP A 224 -6.99 -6.12 7.51
CA TRP A 224 -5.67 -6.27 6.93
C TRP A 224 -5.10 -7.64 7.27
N HIS A 225 -4.74 -8.40 6.22
CA HIS A 225 -4.31 -9.79 6.31
C HIS A 225 -2.87 -9.98 5.85
N VAL A 226 -2.21 -11.00 6.37
CA VAL A 226 -0.89 -11.44 5.93
C VAL A 226 -1.06 -12.46 4.80
N PRO A 227 -0.51 -12.22 3.60
CA PRO A 227 -0.54 -13.24 2.55
C PRO A 227 0.41 -14.40 2.89
N VAL A 228 -0.13 -15.62 2.88
CA VAL A 228 0.63 -16.84 3.18
C VAL A 228 1.64 -17.12 2.06
N GLY A 229 2.92 -17.21 2.41
CA GLY A 229 4.05 -17.25 1.46
C GLY A 229 4.59 -15.85 1.13
N GLY A 230 4.11 -14.80 1.84
CA GLY A 230 4.48 -13.41 1.63
C GLY A 230 3.84 -12.78 0.40
N MET A 231 4.17 -11.53 0.13
CA MET A 231 3.57 -10.78 -1.00
C MET A 231 3.87 -11.37 -2.37
N GLY A 232 4.99 -12.08 -2.52
CA GLY A 232 5.33 -12.79 -3.75
C GLY A 232 4.32 -13.88 -4.14
N ALA A 233 3.63 -14.49 -3.15
CA ALA A 233 2.58 -15.46 -3.42
C ALA A 233 1.37 -14.83 -4.13
N VAL A 234 1.04 -13.58 -3.81
CA VAL A 234 -0.02 -12.82 -4.49
C VAL A 234 0.32 -12.60 -5.96
N SER A 235 1.52 -12.07 -6.23
CA SER A 235 1.97 -11.84 -7.60
C SER A 235 2.14 -13.12 -8.40
N ALA A 236 2.63 -14.20 -7.79
CA ALA A 236 2.77 -15.50 -8.44
C ALA A 236 1.40 -16.07 -8.85
N ALA A 237 0.38 -15.98 -7.99
CA ALA A 237 -0.97 -16.41 -8.32
C ALA A 237 -1.56 -15.61 -9.49
N LEU A 238 -1.37 -14.30 -9.52
CA LEU A 238 -1.85 -13.43 -10.60
C LEU A 238 -1.07 -13.67 -11.91
N ALA A 239 0.24 -13.91 -11.84
CA ALA A 239 1.06 -14.25 -13.01
C ALA A 239 0.65 -15.60 -13.61
N ALA A 240 0.39 -16.61 -12.75
CA ALA A 240 -0.12 -17.90 -13.19
C ALA A 240 -1.49 -17.76 -13.89
N ALA A 241 -2.39 -16.93 -13.35
CA ALA A 241 -3.68 -16.64 -13.97
C ALA A 241 -3.51 -15.94 -15.34
N ALA A 242 -2.64 -14.94 -15.45
CA ALA A 242 -2.35 -14.27 -16.72
C ALA A 242 -1.82 -15.25 -17.79
N SER A 243 -0.88 -16.10 -17.41
CA SER A 243 -0.34 -17.15 -18.28
C SER A 243 -1.41 -18.18 -18.68
N ALA A 244 -2.23 -18.65 -17.73
CA ALA A 244 -3.31 -19.61 -18.01
C ALA A 244 -4.35 -19.07 -18.99
N HIS A 245 -4.55 -17.76 -19.03
CA HIS A 245 -5.41 -17.07 -19.97
C HIS A 245 -4.68 -16.60 -21.25
N GLY A 246 -3.47 -17.07 -21.49
CA GLY A 246 -2.75 -16.87 -22.77
C GLY A 246 -2.06 -15.52 -22.92
N ALA A 247 -1.86 -14.76 -21.84
CA ALA A 247 -1.05 -13.54 -21.91
C ALA A 247 0.44 -13.89 -22.05
N GLU A 248 1.11 -13.29 -23.03
CA GLU A 248 2.56 -13.39 -23.20
C GLU A 248 3.26 -12.39 -22.27
N THR A 249 4.15 -12.87 -21.42
CA THR A 249 4.96 -12.03 -20.53
C THR A 249 6.42 -12.05 -20.95
N VAL A 250 7.00 -10.87 -21.18
CA VAL A 250 8.42 -10.68 -21.49
C VAL A 250 9.06 -9.92 -20.33
N THR A 251 9.96 -10.57 -19.61
CA THR A 251 10.77 -9.96 -18.54
C THR A 251 12.12 -9.51 -19.08
N GLY A 252 12.79 -8.56 -18.42
CA GLY A 252 14.00 -7.91 -18.94
C GLY A 252 13.71 -6.91 -20.06
N ALA A 253 12.43 -6.66 -20.36
CA ALA A 253 11.98 -5.79 -21.45
C ALA A 253 11.78 -4.35 -20.94
N GLU A 254 12.77 -3.51 -21.15
CA GLU A 254 12.71 -2.09 -20.75
C GLU A 254 12.06 -1.25 -21.84
N VAL A 255 10.83 -0.83 -21.61
CA VAL A 255 10.12 0.12 -22.49
C VAL A 255 10.76 1.50 -22.33
N TYR A 256 11.14 2.13 -23.45
CA TYR A 256 11.77 3.45 -23.46
C TYR A 256 10.99 4.50 -24.28
N ALA A 257 10.02 4.09 -25.10
CA ALA A 257 9.15 5.02 -25.82
C ALA A 257 7.79 4.39 -26.13
N ILE A 258 6.75 5.22 -26.09
CA ILE A 258 5.38 4.87 -26.48
C ILE A 258 4.87 5.95 -27.45
N ASP A 259 4.39 5.52 -28.62
CA ASP A 259 3.71 6.41 -29.57
C ASP A 259 2.20 6.39 -29.28
N PRO A 260 1.51 7.56 -29.27
CA PRO A 260 0.07 7.62 -29.08
C PRO A 260 -0.78 6.75 -30.00
N ALA A 261 -0.24 6.36 -31.17
CA ALA A 261 -0.90 5.44 -32.10
C ALA A 261 -0.83 3.96 -31.67
N GLY A 262 -0.11 3.67 -30.56
CA GLY A 262 -0.04 2.33 -29.97
C GLY A 262 1.25 1.55 -30.28
N GLU A 263 2.29 2.20 -30.83
CA GLU A 263 3.60 1.60 -30.97
C GLU A 263 4.37 1.72 -29.65
N VAL A 264 4.93 0.60 -29.18
CA VAL A 264 5.74 0.51 -27.95
C VAL A 264 7.12 0.01 -28.33
N ARG A 265 8.15 0.77 -27.95
CA ARG A 265 9.56 0.44 -28.18
C ARG A 265 10.20 0.01 -26.87
N TYR A 266 10.89 -1.12 -26.90
CA TYR A 266 11.56 -1.66 -25.72
C TYR A 266 12.89 -2.32 -26.09
N ARG A 267 13.76 -2.49 -25.09
CA ARG A 267 15.02 -3.23 -25.17
C ARG A 267 14.90 -4.51 -24.38
N ASP A 268 15.37 -5.60 -24.98
CA ASP A 268 15.61 -6.89 -24.33
C ASP A 268 17.06 -7.28 -24.64
N ARG A 269 17.90 -7.42 -23.60
CA ARG A 269 19.33 -7.78 -23.74
C ARG A 269 20.07 -6.95 -24.79
N ASP A 270 19.92 -5.65 -24.77
CA ASP A 270 20.50 -4.68 -25.71
C ASP A 270 19.96 -4.73 -27.16
N GLU A 271 19.00 -5.59 -27.48
CA GLU A 271 18.28 -5.58 -28.74
C GLU A 271 17.06 -4.68 -28.68
N GLU A 272 16.87 -3.86 -29.70
CA GLU A 272 15.69 -2.98 -29.83
C GLU A 272 14.55 -3.73 -30.52
N HIS A 273 13.39 -3.66 -29.90
CA HIS A 273 12.17 -4.29 -30.34
C HIS A 273 11.04 -3.28 -30.46
N VAL A 274 10.11 -3.57 -31.34
CA VAL A 274 8.88 -2.80 -31.54
C VAL A 274 7.69 -3.74 -31.51
N VAL A 275 6.68 -3.39 -30.72
CA VAL A 275 5.38 -4.06 -30.72
C VAL A 275 4.27 -3.01 -30.87
N ARG A 276 3.20 -3.34 -31.57
CA ARG A 276 2.02 -2.47 -31.71
C ARG A 276 0.84 -3.10 -31.01
N GLY A 277 0.17 -2.27 -30.17
CA GLY A 277 -1.08 -2.62 -29.54
C GLY A 277 -2.24 -1.75 -30.04
N ARG A 278 -3.42 -2.34 -30.18
CA ARG A 278 -4.63 -1.55 -30.35
C ARG A 278 -4.86 -0.67 -29.13
N PHE A 279 -4.50 -1.17 -27.94
CA PHE A 279 -4.46 -0.45 -26.67
C PHE A 279 -3.11 -0.62 -26.00
N VAL A 280 -2.65 0.39 -25.27
CA VAL A 280 -1.49 0.34 -24.39
C VAL A 280 -1.95 0.63 -22.97
N LEU A 281 -1.67 -0.30 -22.05
CA LEU A 281 -2.03 -0.17 -20.63
C LEU A 281 -0.77 0.10 -19.81
N ALA A 282 -0.71 1.25 -19.17
CA ALA A 282 0.44 1.69 -18.38
C ALA A 282 0.30 1.28 -16.92
N GLY A 283 1.06 0.26 -16.51
CA GLY A 283 1.23 -0.16 -15.11
C GLY A 283 2.30 0.66 -14.37
N VAL A 284 2.98 1.54 -15.06
CA VAL A 284 3.98 2.49 -14.54
C VAL A 284 3.32 3.72 -13.93
N THR A 285 4.11 4.60 -13.27
CA THR A 285 3.56 5.85 -12.72
C THR A 285 3.11 6.80 -13.84
N PRO A 286 2.13 7.70 -13.58
CA PRO A 286 1.74 8.71 -14.56
C PRO A 286 2.90 9.58 -15.04
N ALA A 287 3.87 9.88 -14.18
CA ALA A 287 5.06 10.64 -14.54
C ALA A 287 6.00 9.85 -15.46
N THR A 288 6.21 8.56 -15.19
CA THR A 288 6.96 7.67 -16.07
C THR A 288 6.28 7.55 -17.43
N LEU A 289 4.94 7.39 -17.46
CA LEU A 289 4.17 7.34 -18.70
C LEU A 289 4.35 8.61 -19.54
N ALA A 290 4.28 9.80 -18.91
CA ALA A 290 4.51 11.06 -19.61
C ALA A 290 5.92 11.10 -20.25
N GLY A 291 6.95 10.65 -19.53
CA GLY A 291 8.31 10.53 -20.07
C GLY A 291 8.39 9.59 -21.27
N LEU A 292 7.73 8.41 -21.21
CA LEU A 292 7.68 7.45 -22.31
C LEU A 292 6.97 7.98 -23.56
N LEU A 293 6.02 8.90 -23.36
CA LEU A 293 5.30 9.60 -24.43
C LEU A 293 6.04 10.85 -24.97
N GLY A 294 7.16 11.22 -24.35
CA GLY A 294 7.86 12.47 -24.67
C GLY A 294 7.12 13.74 -24.20
N GLU A 295 6.23 13.60 -23.23
CA GLU A 295 5.43 14.67 -22.66
C GLU A 295 6.03 15.23 -21.36
N ALA A 296 5.67 16.45 -21.02
CA ALA A 296 6.05 17.05 -19.76
C ALA A 296 5.32 16.35 -18.58
N ALA A 297 6.08 15.75 -17.68
CA ALA A 297 5.53 15.16 -16.47
C ALA A 297 5.10 16.25 -15.49
N ARG A 298 3.98 16.04 -14.79
CA ARG A 298 3.63 16.84 -13.61
C ARG A 298 4.65 16.59 -12.49
N ALA A 299 4.84 17.58 -11.63
CA ALA A 299 5.68 17.41 -10.44
C ALA A 299 5.20 16.18 -9.65
N PRO A 300 6.11 15.28 -9.26
CA PRO A 300 5.72 14.08 -8.52
C PRO A 300 5.20 14.45 -7.14
N VAL A 301 4.19 13.73 -6.68
CA VAL A 301 3.78 13.76 -5.28
C VAL A 301 4.81 12.94 -4.49
N PRO A 302 5.50 13.51 -3.49
CA PRO A 302 6.55 12.79 -2.79
C PRO A 302 5.98 11.61 -2.00
N GLY A 303 6.72 10.50 -1.97
CA GLY A 303 6.54 9.43 -1.00
C GLY A 303 6.88 9.92 0.40
N ALA A 304 6.33 9.31 1.42
CA ALA A 304 6.37 9.83 2.78
C ALA A 304 6.95 8.86 3.82
N GLN A 305 7.53 7.74 3.42
CA GLN A 305 7.98 6.71 4.35
C GLN A 305 9.34 6.12 4.00
N VAL A 306 10.09 5.74 5.04
CA VAL A 306 11.19 4.79 4.96
C VAL A 306 10.71 3.41 5.38
N LYS A 307 11.20 2.36 4.74
CA LYS A 307 10.92 0.97 5.12
C LYS A 307 12.20 0.28 5.60
N VAL A 308 12.12 -0.39 6.75
CA VAL A 308 13.23 -1.21 7.27
C VAL A 308 12.75 -2.64 7.48
N ASN A 309 13.41 -3.60 6.83
CA ASN A 309 13.19 -5.02 7.03
C ASN A 309 14.31 -5.62 7.87
N MET A 310 13.96 -6.51 8.79
CA MET A 310 14.90 -7.18 9.69
C MET A 310 14.59 -8.66 9.80
N VAL A 311 15.61 -9.46 10.13
CA VAL A 311 15.43 -10.82 10.64
C VAL A 311 16.02 -10.88 12.06
N LEU A 312 15.20 -11.35 13.00
CA LEU A 312 15.52 -11.45 14.42
C LEU A 312 15.75 -12.89 14.82
N ARG A 313 16.64 -13.12 15.80
CA ARG A 313 16.84 -14.45 16.43
C ARG A 313 15.67 -14.87 17.31
N ARG A 314 14.90 -13.90 17.81
CA ARG A 314 13.68 -14.01 18.61
C ARG A 314 12.97 -12.68 18.67
N LEU A 315 11.74 -12.64 19.13
CA LEU A 315 11.08 -11.38 19.44
C LEU A 315 11.80 -10.64 20.58
N PRO A 316 11.92 -9.31 20.51
CA PRO A 316 12.49 -8.49 21.58
C PRO A 316 11.49 -8.39 22.74
N ARG A 317 12.01 -8.19 23.95
CA ARG A 317 11.19 -7.92 25.14
C ARG A 317 10.75 -6.46 25.16
N LEU A 318 9.50 -6.24 25.56
CA LEU A 318 8.97 -4.90 25.74
C LEU A 318 9.29 -4.36 27.14
N ARG A 319 9.19 -3.04 27.32
CA ARG A 319 9.21 -2.41 28.65
C ARG A 319 7.92 -2.63 29.41
N ASP A 320 6.80 -2.82 28.69
CA ASP A 320 5.52 -3.22 29.25
C ASP A 320 5.52 -4.75 29.45
N ASP A 321 5.58 -5.19 30.70
CA ASP A 321 5.57 -6.62 31.09
C ASP A 321 4.15 -7.18 31.22
N SER A 322 3.12 -6.35 31.07
CA SER A 322 1.71 -6.78 31.06
C SER A 322 1.26 -7.33 29.71
N VAL A 323 2.05 -7.10 28.64
CA VAL A 323 1.77 -7.54 27.26
C VAL A 323 2.91 -8.42 26.76
N THR A 324 2.57 -9.61 26.25
CA THR A 324 3.62 -10.47 25.67
C THR A 324 4.11 -9.94 24.33
N PRO A 325 5.34 -10.27 23.91
CA PRO A 325 5.83 -9.91 22.58
C PRO A 325 4.91 -10.37 21.46
N GLU A 326 4.32 -11.58 21.55
CA GLU A 326 3.38 -12.09 20.55
C GLU A 326 2.08 -11.27 20.46
N GLN A 327 1.63 -10.71 21.57
CA GLN A 327 0.47 -9.81 21.58
C GLN A 327 0.82 -8.47 20.92
N ALA A 328 1.94 -7.88 21.30
CA ALA A 328 2.35 -6.58 20.79
C ALA A 328 2.71 -6.60 19.29
N PHE A 329 3.40 -7.64 18.83
CA PHE A 329 3.80 -7.80 17.44
C PHE A 329 2.80 -8.60 16.58
N GLY A 330 1.73 -9.12 17.18
CA GLY A 330 0.69 -9.89 16.49
C GLY A 330 -0.30 -9.06 15.68
N GLY A 331 -0.31 -7.75 15.89
CA GLY A 331 -1.00 -6.73 15.12
C GLY A 331 -0.04 -5.72 14.49
N THR A 332 -0.43 -4.45 14.48
CA THR A 332 0.47 -3.33 14.19
C THR A 332 1.02 -2.79 15.52
N LEU A 333 2.34 -2.79 15.69
CA LEU A 333 2.95 -2.07 16.81
C LEU A 333 3.20 -0.64 16.36
N HIS A 334 2.56 0.34 17.04
CA HIS A 334 2.75 1.77 16.79
C HIS A 334 3.74 2.34 17.81
N VAL A 335 4.76 3.02 17.34
CA VAL A 335 5.76 3.66 18.21
C VAL A 335 5.86 5.13 17.87
N ASN A 336 5.78 6.01 18.87
CA ASN A 336 5.81 7.46 18.72
C ASN A 336 4.66 8.01 17.85
N GLU A 337 3.49 7.42 17.93
CA GLU A 337 2.32 7.74 17.10
C GLU A 337 1.14 8.25 17.92
N THR A 338 1.37 8.98 19.01
CA THR A 338 0.29 9.81 19.55
C THR A 338 -0.07 10.92 18.57
N TRP A 339 -1.28 11.48 18.67
CA TRP A 339 -1.69 12.61 17.83
C TRP A 339 -0.67 13.76 17.84
N SER A 340 -0.22 14.14 19.04
CA SER A 340 0.75 15.22 19.21
C SER A 340 2.11 14.88 18.58
N GLN A 341 2.55 13.62 18.66
CA GLN A 341 3.79 13.17 18.04
C GLN A 341 3.71 13.16 16.51
N LEU A 342 2.59 12.72 15.94
CA LEU A 342 2.35 12.74 14.49
C LEU A 342 2.35 14.19 13.94
N ASP A 343 1.69 15.13 14.61
CA ASP A 343 1.70 16.54 14.22
C ASP A 343 3.09 17.19 14.32
N ALA A 344 3.81 16.90 15.41
CA ALA A 344 5.18 17.37 15.59
C ALA A 344 6.13 16.80 14.52
N ALA A 345 6.01 15.52 14.20
CA ALA A 345 6.80 14.86 13.16
C ALA A 345 6.54 15.46 11.77
N TYR A 346 5.27 15.70 11.42
CA TYR A 346 4.93 16.39 10.18
C TYR A 346 5.55 17.80 10.12
N SER A 347 5.43 18.57 11.20
CA SER A 347 5.97 19.93 11.27
C SER A 347 7.50 19.95 11.07
N ARG A 348 8.23 19.05 11.74
CA ARG A 348 9.69 18.92 11.56
C ARG A 348 10.04 18.52 10.11
N ALA A 349 9.30 17.59 9.54
CA ALA A 349 9.50 17.16 8.16
C ALA A 349 9.25 18.29 7.15
N THR A 350 8.26 19.14 7.40
CA THR A 350 7.98 20.35 6.59
C THR A 350 9.15 21.33 6.65
N ASP A 351 9.80 21.45 7.80
CA ASP A 351 11.02 22.26 8.02
C ASP A 351 12.29 21.56 7.49
N ARG A 352 12.14 20.47 6.73
CA ARG A 352 13.24 19.67 6.19
C ARG A 352 14.17 19.07 7.26
N ALA A 353 13.65 18.78 8.43
CA ALA A 353 14.36 18.08 9.49
C ALA A 353 13.79 16.66 9.68
N LEU A 354 14.67 15.69 9.92
CA LEU A 354 14.24 14.33 10.23
C LEU A 354 13.40 14.36 11.52
N PRO A 355 12.19 13.77 11.54
CA PRO A 355 11.42 13.65 12.77
C PRO A 355 12.21 12.95 13.89
N ASP A 356 12.14 13.51 15.07
CA ASP A 356 12.75 12.97 16.28
C ASP A 356 11.85 13.32 17.48
N PRO A 357 11.19 12.32 18.09
CA PRO A 357 11.20 10.89 17.70
C PRO A 357 10.52 10.63 16.36
N LEU A 358 10.96 9.58 15.65
CA LEU A 358 10.36 9.15 14.38
C LEU A 358 9.13 8.29 14.67
N PRO A 359 7.93 8.64 14.17
CA PRO A 359 6.76 7.76 14.21
C PRO A 359 6.98 6.51 13.36
N CYS A 360 6.61 5.34 13.89
CA CYS A 360 6.85 4.06 13.23
C CYS A 360 5.68 3.09 13.38
N GLU A 361 5.26 2.48 12.29
CA GLU A 361 4.41 1.28 12.24
C GLU A 361 5.27 0.04 12.04
N ILE A 362 5.06 -0.98 12.86
CA ILE A 362 5.87 -2.19 12.90
C ILE A 362 4.99 -3.44 12.73
N TYR A 363 5.47 -4.39 11.92
CA TYR A 363 4.77 -5.63 11.58
C TYR A 363 5.67 -6.85 11.68
N CYS A 364 5.18 -7.94 12.27
CA CYS A 364 5.86 -9.23 12.35
C CYS A 364 5.10 -10.30 11.57
N HIS A 365 5.36 -10.40 10.26
CA HIS A 365 4.62 -11.30 9.38
C HIS A 365 4.80 -12.77 9.75
N SER A 366 5.98 -13.16 10.25
CA SER A 366 6.28 -14.55 10.64
C SER A 366 5.45 -15.05 11.82
N LEU A 367 4.79 -14.17 12.60
CA LEU A 367 3.82 -14.59 13.61
C LEU A 367 2.52 -15.11 12.99
N ALA A 368 2.05 -14.48 11.92
CA ALA A 368 0.84 -14.91 11.21
C ALA A 368 1.14 -15.98 10.15
N ASP A 369 2.30 -15.87 9.50
CA ASP A 369 2.76 -16.83 8.48
C ASP A 369 4.24 -17.22 8.67
N PRO A 370 4.52 -18.26 9.44
CA PRO A 370 5.88 -18.75 9.61
C PRO A 370 6.45 -19.44 8.35
N SER A 371 5.67 -19.69 7.31
CA SER A 371 6.13 -20.33 6.07
C SER A 371 7.11 -19.50 5.26
N ILE A 372 7.22 -18.20 5.54
CA ILE A 372 8.23 -17.31 4.95
C ILE A 372 9.64 -17.53 5.48
N LEU A 373 9.78 -18.32 6.55
CA LEU A 373 11.05 -18.74 7.14
C LEU A 373 11.33 -20.21 6.80
N SER A 374 12.60 -20.57 6.59
CA SER A 374 13.00 -21.97 6.48
C SER A 374 12.68 -22.76 7.76
N PRO A 375 12.56 -24.09 7.70
CA PRO A 375 12.35 -24.90 8.90
C PRO A 375 13.39 -24.63 10.00
N ALA A 376 14.66 -24.52 9.64
CA ALA A 376 15.74 -24.25 10.60
C ALA A 376 15.58 -22.90 11.31
N LEU A 377 15.18 -21.83 10.59
CA LEU A 377 14.92 -20.52 11.19
C LEU A 377 13.69 -20.55 12.10
N ARG A 378 12.62 -21.24 11.70
CA ARG A 378 11.43 -21.40 12.56
C ARG A 378 11.75 -22.14 13.86
N ASP A 379 12.47 -23.26 13.75
CA ASP A 379 12.83 -24.09 14.89
C ASP A 379 13.79 -23.36 15.85
N SER A 380 14.59 -22.40 15.33
CA SER A 380 15.45 -21.54 16.17
C SER A 380 14.69 -20.42 16.89
N GLY A 381 13.41 -20.20 16.59
CA GLY A 381 12.61 -19.10 17.13
C GLY A 381 12.82 -17.75 16.41
N ALA A 382 13.36 -17.77 15.19
CA ALA A 382 13.59 -16.55 14.41
C ALA A 382 12.27 -15.90 13.94
N HIS A 383 12.28 -14.58 13.80
CA HIS A 383 11.16 -13.80 13.31
C HIS A 383 11.59 -12.73 12.29
N THR A 384 10.65 -12.32 11.44
CA THR A 384 10.83 -11.14 10.57
C THR A 384 10.22 -9.92 11.21
N LEU A 385 10.81 -8.76 10.98
CA LEU A 385 10.24 -7.47 11.37
C LEU A 385 10.29 -6.51 10.19
N THR A 386 9.17 -5.83 9.95
CA THR A 386 9.06 -4.76 8.95
C THR A 386 8.62 -3.49 9.66
N VAL A 387 9.35 -2.40 9.43
CA VAL A 387 9.08 -1.08 10.03
C VAL A 387 8.86 -0.06 8.93
N PHE A 388 7.83 0.76 9.07
CA PHE A 388 7.62 1.98 8.30
C PHE A 388 7.83 3.18 9.20
N GLY A 389 8.83 4.01 8.90
CA GLY A 389 8.98 5.33 9.52
C GLY A 389 8.20 6.36 8.72
N LEU A 390 7.29 7.07 9.38
CA LEU A 390 6.39 8.04 8.77
C LEU A 390 7.03 9.42 8.64
N HIS A 391 6.45 10.27 7.80
CA HIS A 391 6.89 11.66 7.58
C HIS A 391 8.38 11.79 7.17
N THR A 392 8.83 10.88 6.30
CA THR A 392 10.15 10.92 5.66
C THR A 392 10.02 11.18 4.16
N PRO A 393 9.54 12.39 3.74
CA PRO A 393 9.23 12.68 2.34
C PRO A 393 10.45 12.67 1.44
N HIS A 394 10.20 12.54 0.14
CA HIS A 394 11.20 12.58 -0.92
C HIS A 394 11.45 14.03 -1.42
N PRO A 395 12.68 14.47 -1.67
CA PRO A 395 13.96 13.82 -1.28
C PRO A 395 14.19 13.92 0.23
N VAL A 396 14.71 12.87 0.82
CA VAL A 396 14.97 12.83 2.25
C VAL A 396 16.11 13.80 2.59
N PHE A 397 15.80 14.97 3.07
CA PHE A 397 16.54 16.02 3.80
C PHE A 397 18.09 16.01 3.75
N GLY A 398 18.77 15.40 2.79
CA GLY A 398 20.21 15.14 2.87
C GLY A 398 20.58 14.16 4.00
N ALA A 399 19.63 13.69 4.79
CA ALA A 399 19.84 12.59 5.73
C ALA A 399 20.06 11.32 4.91
N GLY A 400 21.24 10.73 5.01
CA GLY A 400 21.55 9.48 4.35
C GLY A 400 20.72 8.30 4.91
N ARG A 401 20.77 7.18 4.22
CA ARG A 401 20.14 5.91 4.63
C ARG A 401 20.46 5.55 6.09
N ASP A 402 21.71 5.77 6.53
CA ASP A 402 22.15 5.43 7.87
C ASP A 402 21.41 6.25 8.94
N ALA A 403 21.19 7.55 8.70
CA ALA A 403 20.45 8.40 9.63
C ALA A 403 18.99 7.93 9.78
N LEU A 404 18.33 7.55 8.68
CA LEU A 404 16.99 6.97 8.71
C LEU A 404 16.96 5.62 9.44
N THR A 405 17.94 4.77 9.20
CA THR A 405 18.08 3.49 9.92
C THR A 405 18.22 3.73 11.41
N GLN A 406 19.09 4.65 11.83
CA GLN A 406 19.30 4.98 13.25
C GLN A 406 18.03 5.58 13.88
N ALA A 407 17.28 6.42 13.18
CA ALA A 407 16.02 6.96 13.68
C ALA A 407 14.99 5.84 13.95
N VAL A 408 14.86 4.87 13.04
CA VAL A 408 14.02 3.68 13.23
C VAL A 408 14.46 2.85 14.42
N LEU A 409 15.77 2.55 14.53
CA LEU A 409 16.33 1.79 15.66
C LEU A 409 16.11 2.52 16.98
N SER A 410 16.28 3.85 17.02
CA SER A 410 16.04 4.68 18.21
C SER A 410 14.58 4.61 18.63
N SER A 411 13.63 4.70 17.69
CA SER A 411 12.21 4.58 17.98
C SER A 411 11.87 3.21 18.56
N LEU A 412 12.35 2.11 17.97
CA LEU A 412 12.16 0.77 18.52
C LEU A 412 12.73 0.65 19.94
N ASN A 413 13.97 1.10 20.14
CA ASN A 413 14.65 1.01 21.44
C ASN A 413 13.98 1.86 22.53
N SER A 414 13.18 2.84 22.16
CA SER A 414 12.45 3.67 23.14
C SER A 414 11.40 2.90 23.94
N VAL A 415 10.88 1.79 23.39
CA VAL A 415 9.81 0.98 23.97
C VAL A 415 10.22 -0.45 24.32
N LEU A 416 11.40 -0.87 23.90
CA LEU A 416 11.96 -2.20 24.18
C LEU A 416 12.75 -2.22 25.49
N ALA A 417 12.75 -3.34 26.19
CA ALA A 417 13.54 -3.57 27.41
C ALA A 417 15.01 -3.91 27.11
N GLU A 418 15.33 -4.12 25.85
CA GLU A 418 16.67 -4.43 25.35
C GLU A 418 16.86 -3.78 23.98
N PRO A 419 18.07 -3.43 23.57
CA PRO A 419 18.32 -2.92 22.22
C PRO A 419 17.91 -3.93 21.15
N ILE A 420 17.18 -3.47 20.11
CA ILE A 420 16.78 -4.35 19.00
C ILE A 420 18.00 -4.98 18.30
N GLN A 421 19.14 -4.28 18.31
CA GLN A 421 20.40 -4.74 17.74
C GLN A 421 20.90 -6.05 18.40
N ASP A 422 20.61 -6.26 19.69
CA ASP A 422 21.03 -7.44 20.44
C ASP A 422 20.29 -8.70 20.00
N VAL A 423 19.14 -8.56 19.32
CA VAL A 423 18.32 -9.68 18.83
C VAL A 423 18.33 -9.82 17.31
N LEU A 424 19.03 -8.95 16.57
CA LEU A 424 19.22 -9.13 15.13
C LEU A 424 19.95 -10.45 14.84
N LEU A 425 19.50 -11.15 13.81
CA LEU A 425 20.25 -12.25 13.21
C LEU A 425 21.40 -11.65 12.39
N ASN A 426 22.53 -12.36 12.33
CA ASN A 426 23.60 -12.03 11.39
C ASN A 426 23.51 -12.95 10.16
N ASP A 427 23.85 -12.41 9.01
CA ASP A 427 23.97 -13.13 7.75
C ASP A 427 25.23 -14.02 7.70
N ALA A 428 25.47 -14.71 6.59
CA ALA A 428 26.64 -15.56 6.39
C ALA A 428 27.98 -14.79 6.44
N ASN A 429 27.95 -13.48 6.23
CA ASN A 429 29.13 -12.60 6.28
C ASN A 429 29.33 -11.98 7.69
N GLY A 430 28.48 -12.33 8.66
CA GLY A 430 28.51 -11.77 10.02
C GLY A 430 27.88 -10.38 10.11
N LEU A 431 27.20 -9.90 9.08
CA LEU A 431 26.54 -8.59 9.07
C LEU A 431 25.11 -8.72 9.64
N PRO A 432 24.61 -7.69 10.37
CA PRO A 432 23.25 -7.69 10.87
C PRO A 432 22.22 -7.77 9.75
N CYS A 433 21.22 -8.62 9.88
CA CYS A 433 20.11 -8.75 8.94
C CYS A 433 19.16 -7.56 9.06
N ILE A 434 19.54 -6.43 8.49
CA ILE A 434 18.77 -5.20 8.42
C ILE A 434 18.90 -4.59 7.01
N GLU A 435 17.76 -4.30 6.36
CA GLU A 435 17.71 -3.63 5.06
C GLU A 435 16.83 -2.39 5.16
N THR A 436 17.41 -1.23 4.84
CA THR A 436 16.66 0.03 4.75
C THR A 436 16.40 0.38 3.29
N THR A 437 15.13 0.60 2.96
CA THR A 437 14.64 1.05 1.66
C THR A 437 14.07 2.47 1.82
N THR A 438 14.67 3.43 1.12
CA THR A 438 14.25 4.82 1.11
C THR A 438 13.31 5.10 -0.08
N THR A 439 12.70 6.28 -0.10
CA THR A 439 11.92 6.77 -1.25
C THR A 439 12.77 6.83 -2.53
N LEU A 440 14.07 7.15 -2.43
CA LEU A 440 15.02 7.13 -3.56
C LEU A 440 15.22 5.70 -4.10
N ASP A 441 15.31 4.71 -3.21
CA ASP A 441 15.44 3.31 -3.63
C ASP A 441 14.18 2.82 -4.37
N LEU A 442 12.98 3.23 -3.93
CA LEU A 442 11.74 2.87 -4.60
C LEU A 442 11.67 3.47 -6.00
N GLU A 443 12.11 4.72 -6.15
CA GLU A 443 12.16 5.36 -7.46
C GLU A 443 13.17 4.66 -8.39
N GLN A 444 14.38 4.41 -7.92
CA GLN A 444 15.44 3.79 -8.74
C GLN A 444 15.13 2.32 -9.09
N ARG A 445 14.69 1.54 -8.11
CA ARG A 445 14.49 0.09 -8.30
C ARG A 445 13.18 -0.24 -9.00
N LEU A 446 12.11 0.46 -8.66
CA LEU A 446 10.76 0.14 -9.11
C LEU A 446 10.15 1.19 -10.05
N GLY A 447 10.83 2.31 -10.30
CA GLY A 447 10.28 3.41 -11.11
C GLY A 447 9.11 4.13 -10.44
N MET A 448 8.99 4.03 -9.10
CA MET A 448 7.97 4.76 -8.33
C MET A 448 8.40 6.22 -8.19
N THR A 449 7.99 7.06 -9.12
CA THR A 449 8.38 8.46 -9.17
C THR A 449 8.13 9.17 -7.84
N GLY A 450 9.14 9.86 -7.33
CA GLY A 450 9.13 10.50 -6.01
C GLY A 450 9.14 9.51 -4.83
N GLY A 451 9.32 8.21 -5.07
CA GLY A 451 9.23 7.16 -4.05
C GLY A 451 7.82 6.98 -3.50
N ASN A 452 6.79 7.43 -4.24
CA ASN A 452 5.40 7.35 -3.79
C ASN A 452 4.81 5.97 -4.04
N ILE A 453 4.41 5.27 -2.96
CA ILE A 453 3.89 3.90 -3.01
C ILE A 453 2.53 3.78 -3.70
N PHE A 454 1.81 4.89 -3.87
CA PHE A 454 0.54 4.94 -4.59
C PHE A 454 0.69 5.41 -6.04
N HIS A 455 1.93 5.63 -6.52
CA HIS A 455 2.26 6.18 -7.83
C HIS A 455 1.78 7.63 -8.06
N GLY A 456 1.41 8.33 -7.00
CA GLY A 456 0.86 9.68 -6.99
C GLY A 456 -0.11 9.89 -5.83
N ALA A 457 -0.86 10.97 -5.81
CA ALA A 457 -1.92 11.16 -4.84
C ALA A 457 -3.04 10.14 -5.06
N LEU A 458 -3.53 9.54 -3.97
CA LEU A 458 -4.75 8.75 -4.02
C LEU A 458 -5.93 9.64 -4.41
N GLY A 459 -6.79 9.15 -5.29
CA GLY A 459 -8.03 9.82 -5.69
C GLY A 459 -9.25 9.21 -5.01
N TRP A 460 -10.30 9.99 -4.84
CA TRP A 460 -11.59 9.46 -4.38
C TRP A 460 -12.07 8.32 -5.28
N PRO A 461 -12.78 7.29 -4.73
CA PRO A 461 -13.26 6.15 -5.52
C PRO A 461 -14.46 6.49 -6.42
N PHE A 462 -14.81 7.76 -6.54
CA PHE A 462 -15.85 8.31 -7.40
C PHE A 462 -15.28 9.51 -8.19
N ALA A 463 -15.95 9.93 -9.24
CA ALA A 463 -15.61 11.14 -10.00
C ALA A 463 -16.17 12.39 -9.32
N GLU A 464 -15.49 13.53 -9.48
CA GLU A 464 -16.09 14.81 -9.10
C GLU A 464 -17.25 15.15 -10.07
N ASP A 465 -18.26 15.91 -9.61
CA ASP A 465 -19.47 16.14 -10.39
C ASP A 465 -19.23 16.91 -11.70
N HIS A 466 -18.10 17.62 -11.80
CA HIS A 466 -17.67 18.32 -13.03
C HIS A 466 -16.84 17.46 -13.99
N GLU A 467 -16.42 16.27 -13.57
CA GLU A 467 -15.62 15.39 -14.42
C GLU A 467 -16.49 14.70 -15.48
N ARG A 468 -15.92 14.58 -16.68
CA ARG A 468 -16.60 13.90 -17.80
C ARG A 468 -16.46 12.39 -17.66
N LEU A 469 -17.57 11.68 -17.87
CA LEU A 469 -17.66 10.22 -17.88
C LEU A 469 -18.22 9.73 -19.23
N ASP A 470 -17.79 10.32 -20.35
CA ASP A 470 -18.32 10.05 -21.68
C ASP A 470 -17.73 8.78 -22.28
N THR A 471 -16.41 8.58 -22.14
CA THR A 471 -15.70 7.44 -22.72
C THR A 471 -15.58 6.27 -21.72
N PRO A 472 -15.40 5.03 -22.23
CA PRO A 472 -15.13 3.88 -21.35
C PRO A 472 -13.95 4.10 -20.40
N ALA A 473 -12.84 4.70 -20.87
CA ALA A 473 -11.68 4.99 -20.05
C ALA A 473 -11.99 5.97 -18.91
N GLN A 474 -12.79 6.99 -19.16
CA GLN A 474 -13.24 7.94 -18.13
C GLN A 474 -14.20 7.26 -17.14
N LYS A 475 -15.18 6.49 -17.63
CA LYS A 475 -16.12 5.74 -16.78
C LYS A 475 -15.44 4.78 -15.82
N TRP A 476 -14.31 4.20 -16.24
CA TRP A 476 -13.56 3.26 -15.40
C TRP A 476 -12.41 3.91 -14.60
N GLY A 477 -12.19 5.23 -14.75
CA GLY A 477 -11.18 5.98 -14.01
C GLY A 477 -9.74 5.66 -14.41
N VAL A 478 -9.53 5.30 -15.68
CA VAL A 478 -8.23 4.87 -16.24
C VAL A 478 -7.79 5.74 -17.43
N ALA A 479 -8.52 6.82 -17.71
CA ALA A 479 -8.25 7.70 -18.84
C ALA A 479 -6.91 8.42 -18.70
N THR A 480 -6.24 8.60 -19.83
CA THR A 480 -5.12 9.53 -20.05
C THR A 480 -5.52 10.62 -21.01
N GLY A 481 -4.56 11.43 -21.48
CA GLY A 481 -4.77 12.39 -22.57
C GLY A 481 -4.95 11.72 -23.95
N HIS A 482 -4.79 10.40 -24.04
CA HIS A 482 -4.80 9.63 -25.28
C HIS A 482 -5.89 8.54 -25.26
N GLU A 483 -6.61 8.41 -26.36
CA GLU A 483 -7.74 7.48 -26.46
C GLU A 483 -7.36 5.99 -26.29
N ARG A 484 -6.18 5.62 -26.76
CA ARG A 484 -5.70 4.21 -26.77
C ARG A 484 -4.76 3.86 -25.63
N ILE A 485 -4.35 4.85 -24.83
CA ILE A 485 -3.43 4.66 -23.71
C ILE A 485 -4.19 4.83 -22.41
N LEU A 486 -4.18 3.79 -21.56
CA LEU A 486 -4.91 3.76 -20.30
C LEU A 486 -3.95 3.53 -19.14
N LEU A 487 -4.25 4.11 -17.99
CA LEU A 487 -3.57 3.74 -16.74
C LEU A 487 -4.14 2.42 -16.21
N CYS A 488 -3.29 1.47 -15.87
CA CYS A 488 -3.72 0.24 -15.21
C CYS A 488 -2.99 -0.01 -13.87
N GLY A 489 -2.00 0.82 -13.53
CA GLY A 489 -1.22 0.72 -12.30
C GLY A 489 -1.87 1.37 -11.08
N SER A 490 -1.10 1.46 -9.99
CA SER A 490 -1.53 2.09 -8.73
C SER A 490 -1.86 3.59 -8.89
N GLY A 491 -1.33 4.26 -9.91
CA GLY A 491 -1.65 5.66 -10.23
C GLY A 491 -2.98 5.86 -10.97
N SER A 492 -3.72 4.80 -11.33
CA SER A 492 -5.09 4.93 -11.82
C SER A 492 -6.05 5.22 -10.66
N ARG A 493 -7.21 5.80 -10.96
CA ARG A 493 -8.23 6.00 -9.93
C ARG A 493 -8.63 4.64 -9.35
N ARG A 494 -8.67 4.51 -8.02
CA ARG A 494 -8.91 3.26 -7.28
C ARG A 494 -7.78 2.22 -7.40
N GLY A 495 -6.63 2.57 -8.01
CA GLY A 495 -5.53 1.63 -8.25
C GLY A 495 -4.56 1.45 -7.09
N GLY A 496 -4.64 2.26 -6.03
CA GLY A 496 -3.69 2.26 -4.92
C GLY A 496 -3.62 0.95 -4.12
N ALA A 497 -2.49 0.74 -3.42
CA ALA A 497 -2.13 -0.46 -2.68
C ALA A 497 -2.08 -1.75 -3.56
N VAL A 498 -1.99 -2.93 -2.93
CA VAL A 498 -2.02 -4.23 -3.65
C VAL A 498 -3.48 -4.68 -3.78
N SER A 499 -4.15 -4.21 -4.84
CA SER A 499 -5.58 -4.39 -5.02
C SER A 499 -5.98 -5.12 -6.31
N GLY A 500 -5.24 -4.97 -7.39
CA GLY A 500 -5.66 -5.45 -8.71
C GLY A 500 -6.79 -4.62 -9.34
N ILE A 501 -7.37 -3.66 -8.61
CA ILE A 501 -8.53 -2.86 -9.07
C ILE A 501 -8.16 -2.02 -10.29
N GLY A 502 -6.99 -1.38 -10.30
CA GLY A 502 -6.52 -0.61 -11.45
C GLY A 502 -6.43 -1.45 -12.72
N GLY A 503 -5.90 -2.67 -12.60
CA GLY A 503 -5.81 -3.63 -13.70
C GLY A 503 -7.18 -4.10 -14.19
N HIS A 504 -8.08 -4.48 -13.28
CA HIS A 504 -9.46 -4.84 -13.59
C HIS A 504 -10.17 -3.71 -14.35
N ASN A 505 -10.13 -2.49 -13.82
CA ASN A 505 -10.86 -1.36 -14.39
C ASN A 505 -10.31 -0.97 -15.77
N ALA A 506 -8.99 -1.08 -15.99
CA ALA A 506 -8.39 -0.87 -17.31
C ALA A 506 -8.84 -1.95 -18.32
N ALA A 507 -8.87 -3.21 -17.89
CA ALA A 507 -9.38 -4.29 -18.74
C ALA A 507 -10.86 -4.08 -19.11
N MET A 508 -11.69 -3.70 -18.14
CA MET A 508 -13.12 -3.41 -18.40
C MET A 508 -13.30 -2.22 -19.34
N ALA A 509 -12.46 -1.18 -19.24
CA ALA A 509 -12.49 -0.05 -20.17
C ALA A 509 -12.15 -0.49 -21.60
N VAL A 510 -11.11 -1.32 -21.79
CA VAL A 510 -10.76 -1.88 -23.09
C VAL A 510 -11.94 -2.70 -23.66
N LEU A 511 -12.47 -3.63 -22.87
CA LEU A 511 -13.59 -4.48 -23.32
C LEU A 511 -14.84 -3.69 -23.67
N ALA A 512 -15.13 -2.61 -22.93
CA ALA A 512 -16.24 -1.71 -23.25
C ALA A 512 -15.99 -0.89 -24.53
N SER A 513 -14.74 -0.58 -24.87
CA SER A 513 -14.36 0.15 -26.09
C SER A 513 -14.38 -0.73 -27.35
N LEU A 514 -14.49 -2.05 -27.20
CA LEU A 514 -14.56 -3.02 -28.29
C LEU A 514 -15.99 -3.38 -28.70
N ARG A 515 -16.96 -3.00 -27.88
CA ARG A 515 -18.41 -3.17 -28.14
C ARG A 515 -18.96 -2.00 -28.94
#